data_28a0cfafa275fc0260d9b66c25c353ac
#
_entry.id   28a0cfafa275fc0260d9b66c25c353ac
#
_cell.length_a   1.000
_cell.length_b   1.000
_cell.length_c   1.000
_cell.angle_alpha   90.00
_cell.angle_beta   90.00
_cell.angle_gamma   90.00
#
_symmetry.space_group_name_H-M   'P 1'
#
loop_
_entity.id
_entity.type
_entity.pdbx_description
1 polymer ?
#
loop_
_entity_poly.entity_id
_entity_poly.type
_entity_poly.pdbx_seq_one_letter_code
_entity_poly.pdbx_strand_id
1 'polypeptide(L)'
;MKELIIILISSALINNVVLSQFLGLCPFLGVSKRVETAAGMGGAVIFVITIASAFTSVIYKFILVPSGLAYMQTIVFILVIAALVQFVEMVLKKKSPGLYQALGVYLPLITTNCAVLGVALKNVSNSYSIIEGVVNGFATATGFTIAIIIMAGIREKIEYNDVSPAFKGSPIVLITAGLMAIAFFGFAGLI
;
A
#
# COMPACT_ATOMS: atom_id res chain seq x y z
N MET A 1 11.09 -8.37 -20.61
CA MET A 1 9.61 -8.30 -20.59
C MET A 1 8.98 -9.42 -19.78
N LYS A 2 9.40 -10.68 -19.91
CA LYS A 2 8.88 -11.79 -19.07
C LYS A 2 9.10 -11.54 -17.58
N GLU A 3 10.29 -11.12 -17.18
CA GLU A 3 10.63 -10.79 -15.78
C GLU A 3 9.69 -9.73 -15.18
N LEU A 4 9.41 -8.66 -15.92
CA LEU A 4 8.53 -7.57 -15.46
C LEU A 4 7.08 -8.04 -15.25
N ILE A 5 6.57 -8.91 -16.11
CA ILE A 5 5.22 -9.48 -15.98
C ILE A 5 5.15 -10.42 -14.77
N ILE A 6 6.19 -11.22 -14.53
CA ILE A 6 6.28 -12.10 -13.36
C ILE A 6 6.31 -11.26 -12.08
N ILE A 7 7.12 -10.20 -12.03
CA ILE A 7 7.17 -9.27 -10.89
C ILE A 7 5.78 -8.66 -10.65
N LEU A 8 5.09 -8.23 -11.71
CA LEU A 8 3.79 -7.60 -11.62
C LEU A 8 2.74 -8.55 -11.02
N ILE A 9 2.62 -9.75 -11.55
CA ILE A 9 1.64 -10.74 -11.08
C ILE A 9 1.99 -11.24 -9.67
N SER A 10 3.26 -11.54 -9.43
CA SER A 10 3.73 -12.00 -8.12
C SER A 10 3.50 -10.95 -7.02
N SER A 11 3.80 -9.68 -7.27
CA SER A 11 3.66 -8.63 -6.28
C SER A 11 2.22 -8.17 -6.06
N ALA A 12 1.35 -8.27 -7.08
CA ALA A 12 -0.05 -7.88 -6.96
C ALA A 12 -0.91 -8.94 -6.26
N LEU A 13 -0.75 -10.21 -6.60
CA LEU A 13 -1.62 -11.29 -6.14
C LEU A 13 -0.97 -12.17 -5.07
N ILE A 14 0.22 -12.72 -5.35
CA ILE A 14 0.84 -13.73 -4.49
C ILE A 14 1.45 -13.10 -3.24
N ASN A 15 2.30 -12.10 -3.43
CA ASN A 15 2.96 -11.36 -2.34
C ASN A 15 2.23 -10.05 -2.04
N ASN A 16 0.90 -10.12 -1.91
CA ASN A 16 0.11 -8.94 -1.55
C ASN A 16 0.61 -8.34 -0.23
N VAL A 17 1.01 -7.07 -0.27
CA VAL A 17 1.65 -6.38 0.85
C VAL A 17 0.78 -6.36 2.11
N VAL A 18 -0.54 -6.32 1.96
CA VAL A 18 -1.48 -6.28 3.09
C VAL A 18 -1.73 -7.68 3.63
N LEU A 19 -2.09 -8.62 2.76
CA LEU A 19 -2.60 -9.93 3.16
C LEU A 19 -1.49 -10.94 3.47
N SER A 20 -0.33 -10.82 2.81
CA SER A 20 0.82 -11.70 3.03
C SER A 20 1.84 -11.12 4.01
N GLN A 21 2.08 -9.80 3.97
CA GLN A 21 3.13 -9.15 4.78
C GLN A 21 2.56 -8.32 5.95
N PHE A 22 1.24 -8.17 6.02
CA PHE A 22 0.54 -7.39 7.04
C PHE A 22 0.99 -5.91 7.10
N LEU A 23 1.52 -5.36 6.01
CA LEU A 23 1.91 -3.96 5.90
C LEU A 23 0.75 -3.13 5.32
N GLY A 24 0.58 -1.92 5.84
CA GLY A 24 -0.51 -1.03 5.41
C GLY A 24 -1.88 -1.37 6.01
N LEU A 25 -1.93 -2.07 7.14
CA LEU A 25 -3.18 -2.38 7.85
C LEU A 25 -3.92 -1.14 8.34
N CYS A 26 -3.22 -0.06 8.69
CA CYS A 26 -3.83 1.16 9.20
C CYS A 26 -4.85 1.75 8.20
N PRO A 27 -4.49 2.05 6.94
CA PRO A 27 -5.48 2.48 5.96
C PRO A 27 -6.43 1.35 5.55
N PHE A 28 -5.97 0.11 5.51
CA PHE A 28 -6.80 -1.04 5.16
C PHE A 28 -7.99 -1.22 6.11
N LEU A 29 -7.79 -1.13 7.41
CA LEU A 29 -8.85 -1.24 8.42
C LEU A 29 -9.64 0.06 8.59
N GLY A 30 -8.97 1.23 8.47
CA GLY A 30 -9.57 2.53 8.72
C GLY A 30 -10.50 3.01 7.60
N VAL A 31 -10.10 2.83 6.35
CA VAL A 31 -10.79 3.42 5.18
C VAL A 31 -11.71 2.44 4.45
N SER A 32 -11.68 1.16 4.78
CA SER A 32 -12.50 0.12 4.13
C SER A 32 -13.97 0.07 4.57
N LYS A 33 -14.54 1.19 5.02
CA LYS A 33 -15.98 1.23 5.42
C LYS A 33 -16.91 1.34 4.23
N ARG A 34 -16.51 2.04 3.17
CA ARG A 34 -17.28 2.20 1.93
C ARG A 34 -16.39 1.97 0.71
N VAL A 35 -16.94 1.35 -0.32
CA VAL A 35 -16.20 1.04 -1.56
C VAL A 35 -15.70 2.32 -2.25
N GLU A 36 -16.48 3.40 -2.25
CA GLU A 36 -16.08 4.67 -2.87
C GLU A 36 -14.84 5.28 -2.20
N THR A 37 -14.80 5.33 -0.86
CA THR A 37 -13.66 5.86 -0.11
C THR A 37 -12.44 4.93 -0.22
N ALA A 38 -12.66 3.62 -0.26
CA ALA A 38 -11.62 2.62 -0.46
C ALA A 38 -10.98 2.74 -1.86
N ALA A 39 -11.77 2.95 -2.91
CA ALA A 39 -11.28 3.16 -4.27
C ALA A 39 -10.47 4.46 -4.39
N GLY A 40 -10.97 5.57 -3.82
CA GLY A 40 -10.25 6.84 -3.79
C GLY A 40 -8.90 6.74 -3.05
N MET A 41 -8.90 6.05 -1.91
CA MET A 41 -7.66 5.78 -1.15
C MET A 41 -6.70 4.88 -1.94
N GLY A 42 -7.22 3.85 -2.62
CA GLY A 42 -6.43 2.97 -3.46
C GLY A 42 -5.71 3.73 -4.57
N GLY A 43 -6.41 4.61 -5.28
CA GLY A 43 -5.82 5.47 -6.31
C GLY A 43 -4.72 6.38 -5.77
N ALA A 44 -4.93 7.01 -4.61
CA ALA A 44 -3.91 7.84 -3.96
C ALA A 44 -2.68 7.00 -3.55
N VAL A 45 -2.88 5.80 -3.03
CA VAL A 45 -1.80 4.90 -2.64
C VAL A 45 -1.00 4.42 -3.85
N ILE A 46 -1.65 4.09 -4.98
CA ILE A 46 -0.96 3.73 -6.24
C ILE A 46 -0.03 4.86 -6.66
N PHE A 47 -0.52 6.09 -6.69
CA PHE A 47 0.26 7.26 -7.07
C PHE A 47 1.47 7.47 -6.14
N VAL A 48 1.23 7.46 -4.83
CA VAL A 48 2.28 7.70 -3.82
C VAL A 48 3.33 6.60 -3.83
N ILE A 49 2.95 5.31 -3.84
CA ILE A 49 3.92 4.20 -3.82
C ILE A 49 4.77 4.21 -5.10
N THR A 50 4.16 4.46 -6.26
CA THR A 50 4.90 4.48 -7.53
C THR A 50 5.95 5.57 -7.55
N ILE A 51 5.58 6.78 -7.14
CA ILE A 51 6.51 7.92 -7.06
C ILE A 51 7.57 7.67 -5.99
N ALA A 52 7.18 7.21 -4.80
CA ALA A 52 8.11 6.91 -3.71
C ALA A 52 9.13 5.84 -4.12
N SER A 53 8.70 4.78 -4.82
CA SER A 53 9.59 3.74 -5.34
C SER A 53 10.60 4.28 -6.34
N ALA A 54 10.19 5.20 -7.22
CA ALA A 54 11.09 5.84 -8.16
C ALA A 54 12.16 6.68 -7.44
N PHE A 55 11.74 7.57 -6.54
CA PHE A 55 12.67 8.45 -5.82
C PHE A 55 13.59 7.68 -4.87
N THR A 56 13.08 6.73 -4.11
CA THR A 56 13.90 5.92 -3.20
C THR A 56 14.92 5.06 -3.94
N SER A 57 14.57 4.48 -5.09
CA SER A 57 15.51 3.72 -5.92
C SER A 57 16.62 4.60 -6.48
N VAL A 58 16.30 5.82 -6.94
CA VAL A 58 17.29 6.79 -7.42
C VAL A 58 18.22 7.23 -6.29
N ILE A 59 17.66 7.61 -5.14
CA ILE A 59 18.45 8.07 -3.99
C ILE A 59 19.35 6.94 -3.47
N TYR A 60 18.85 5.72 -3.38
CA TYR A 60 19.65 4.58 -2.96
C TYR A 60 20.85 4.38 -3.88
N LYS A 61 20.62 4.33 -5.20
CA LYS A 61 21.67 4.02 -6.19
C LYS A 61 22.70 5.14 -6.37
N PHE A 62 22.26 6.40 -6.33
CA PHE A 62 23.15 7.55 -6.62
C PHE A 62 23.77 8.19 -5.37
N ILE A 63 23.13 8.05 -4.19
CA ILE A 63 23.58 8.71 -2.96
C ILE A 63 24.06 7.69 -1.93
N LEU A 64 23.24 6.71 -1.55
CA LEU A 64 23.56 5.81 -0.45
C LEU A 64 24.70 4.83 -0.79
N VAL A 65 24.67 4.23 -1.97
CA VAL A 65 25.67 3.24 -2.39
C VAL A 65 27.06 3.88 -2.49
N PRO A 66 27.28 5.00 -3.22
CA PRO A 66 28.61 5.59 -3.33
C PRO A 66 29.11 6.21 -2.02
N SER A 67 28.21 6.65 -1.12
CA SER A 67 28.56 7.23 0.18
C SER A 67 28.85 6.19 1.26
N GLY A 68 28.65 4.89 1.01
CA GLY A 68 28.84 3.83 2.00
C GLY A 68 27.86 3.86 3.17
N LEU A 69 26.78 4.64 3.09
CA LEU A 69 25.77 4.84 4.13
C LEU A 69 24.56 3.91 3.99
N ALA A 70 24.75 2.73 3.41
CA ALA A 70 23.66 1.77 3.20
C ALA A 70 22.93 1.36 4.48
N TYR A 71 23.56 1.40 5.65
CA TYR A 71 22.94 1.11 6.94
C TYR A 71 21.91 2.17 7.38
N MET A 72 21.98 3.39 6.85
CA MET A 72 21.03 4.48 7.13
C MET A 72 19.85 4.52 6.16
N GLN A 73 19.72 3.55 5.26
CA GLN A 73 18.68 3.54 4.22
C GLN A 73 17.27 3.76 4.76
N THR A 74 16.92 3.15 5.89
CA THR A 74 15.57 3.25 6.47
C THR A 74 15.25 4.67 6.90
N ILE A 75 16.18 5.38 7.54
CA ILE A 75 15.98 6.76 8.01
C ILE A 75 15.82 7.70 6.81
N VAL A 76 16.69 7.55 5.81
CA VAL A 76 16.64 8.35 4.59
C VAL A 76 15.33 8.12 3.84
N PHE A 77 14.88 6.87 3.71
CA PHE A 77 13.63 6.53 3.03
C PHE A 77 12.42 7.11 3.75
N ILE A 78 12.34 7.03 5.09
CA ILE A 78 11.26 7.63 5.87
C ILE A 78 11.21 9.15 5.63
N LEU A 79 12.35 9.82 5.66
CA LEU A 79 12.43 11.28 5.46
C LEU A 79 11.98 11.68 4.05
N VAL A 80 12.45 10.96 3.04
CA VAL A 80 12.10 11.22 1.63
C VAL A 80 10.62 10.96 1.38
N ILE A 81 10.09 9.84 1.87
CA ILE A 81 8.68 9.50 1.73
C ILE A 81 7.79 10.53 2.42
N ALA A 82 8.15 10.96 3.65
CA ALA A 82 7.40 11.98 4.37
C ALA A 82 7.37 13.31 3.61
N ALA A 83 8.50 13.76 3.09
CA ALA A 83 8.59 14.98 2.28
C ALA A 83 7.75 14.90 0.99
N LEU A 84 7.82 13.77 0.28
CA LEU A 84 7.04 13.53 -0.94
C LEU A 84 5.54 13.54 -0.66
N VAL A 85 5.10 12.85 0.40
CA VAL A 85 3.67 12.77 0.71
C VAL A 85 3.12 14.12 1.17
N GLN A 86 3.88 14.89 1.95
CA GLN A 86 3.49 16.27 2.30
C GLN A 86 3.37 17.17 1.06
N PHE A 87 4.27 17.01 0.09
CA PHE A 87 4.17 17.73 -1.18
C PHE A 87 2.90 17.33 -1.94
N VAL A 88 2.60 16.03 -2.04
CA VAL A 88 1.38 15.52 -2.67
C VAL A 88 0.13 16.03 -1.96
N GLU A 89 0.12 16.07 -0.63
CA GLU A 89 -0.97 16.61 0.17
C GLU A 89 -1.24 18.09 -0.16
N MET A 90 -0.20 18.91 -0.24
CA MET A 90 -0.35 20.32 -0.62
C MET A 90 -0.93 20.49 -2.03
N VAL A 91 -0.51 19.64 -2.98
CA VAL A 91 -1.03 19.67 -4.36
C VAL A 91 -2.50 19.24 -4.39
N LEU A 92 -2.87 18.17 -3.69
CA LEU A 92 -4.25 17.69 -3.58
C LEU A 92 -5.17 18.74 -2.96
N LYS A 93 -4.73 19.38 -1.89
CA LYS A 93 -5.49 20.46 -1.22
C LYS A 93 -5.79 21.62 -2.16
N LYS A 94 -4.85 21.95 -3.06
CA LYS A 94 -5.00 23.06 -4.01
C LYS A 94 -5.82 22.69 -5.24
N LYS A 95 -5.68 21.45 -5.75
CA LYS A 95 -6.24 21.05 -7.06
C LYS A 95 -7.58 20.32 -6.96
N SER A 96 -7.83 19.63 -5.86
CA SER A 96 -9.05 18.82 -5.66
C SER A 96 -9.56 18.91 -4.22
N PRO A 97 -10.17 20.05 -3.81
CA PRO A 97 -10.64 20.23 -2.44
C PRO A 97 -11.76 19.26 -2.05
N GLY A 98 -12.56 18.77 -2.99
CA GLY A 98 -13.58 17.75 -2.74
C GLY A 98 -13.00 16.39 -2.37
N LEU A 99 -11.96 15.95 -3.07
CA LEU A 99 -11.24 14.71 -2.74
C LEU A 99 -10.45 14.86 -1.42
N TYR A 100 -9.90 16.06 -1.18
CA TYR A 100 -9.24 16.37 0.08
C TYR A 100 -10.20 16.30 1.26
N GLN A 101 -11.43 16.78 1.14
CA GLN A 101 -12.44 16.69 2.20
C GLN A 101 -12.95 15.25 2.41
N ALA A 102 -13.09 14.47 1.35
CA ALA A 102 -13.49 13.06 1.44
C ALA A 102 -12.40 12.19 2.09
N LEU A 103 -11.13 12.48 1.82
CA LEU A 103 -9.97 11.78 2.40
C LEU A 103 -9.46 12.42 3.70
N GLY A 104 -9.86 13.63 4.02
CA GLY A 104 -9.39 14.57 5.06
C GLY A 104 -8.63 14.00 6.25
N VAL A 105 -9.30 13.20 7.10
CA VAL A 105 -8.69 12.60 8.30
C VAL A 105 -7.76 11.43 7.94
N TYR A 106 -7.86 10.87 6.73
CA TYR A 106 -7.09 9.70 6.31
C TYR A 106 -5.79 10.04 5.56
N LEU A 107 -5.57 11.30 5.22
CA LEU A 107 -4.33 11.75 4.58
C LEU A 107 -3.08 11.45 5.42
N PRO A 108 -3.06 11.68 6.75
CA PRO A 108 -1.94 11.28 7.57
C PRO A 108 -1.66 9.77 7.53
N LEU A 109 -2.67 8.93 7.30
CA LEU A 109 -2.51 7.48 7.13
C LEU A 109 -1.77 7.10 5.84
N ILE A 110 -1.75 7.97 4.82
CA ILE A 110 -0.94 7.77 3.62
C ILE A 110 0.52 8.10 3.92
N THR A 111 0.78 9.16 4.68
CA THR A 111 2.13 9.63 5.05
C THR A 111 2.87 8.60 5.89
N THR A 112 2.18 8.00 6.85
CA THR A 112 2.73 7.00 7.78
C THR A 112 2.47 5.56 7.33
N ASN A 113 2.16 5.36 6.05
CA ASN A 113 1.82 4.04 5.53
C ASN A 113 3.05 3.13 5.45
N CYS A 114 3.09 2.12 6.30
CA CYS A 114 4.16 1.14 6.34
C CYS A 114 4.30 0.33 5.04
N ALA A 115 3.26 0.24 4.19
CA ALA A 115 3.38 -0.40 2.88
C ALA A 115 4.33 0.37 1.95
N VAL A 116 4.32 1.70 1.98
CA VAL A 116 5.21 2.54 1.15
C VAL A 116 6.67 2.27 1.51
N LEU A 117 6.98 2.29 2.81
CA LEU A 117 8.33 1.99 3.31
C LEU A 117 8.72 0.53 3.03
N GLY A 118 7.79 -0.41 3.25
CA GLY A 118 8.03 -1.83 3.00
C GLY A 118 8.39 -2.13 1.55
N VAL A 119 7.71 -1.50 0.59
CA VAL A 119 8.04 -1.63 -0.84
C VAL A 119 9.41 -1.05 -1.15
N ALA A 120 9.75 0.12 -0.60
CA ALA A 120 11.07 0.73 -0.81
C ALA A 120 12.21 -0.17 -0.28
N LEU A 121 12.05 -0.74 0.92
CA LEU A 121 13.03 -1.66 1.50
C LEU A 121 13.13 -2.97 0.71
N LYS A 122 12.00 -3.50 0.24
CA LYS A 122 11.96 -4.73 -0.57
C LYS A 122 12.66 -4.54 -1.92
N ASN A 123 12.50 -3.37 -2.56
CA ASN A 123 13.20 -3.04 -3.80
C ASN A 123 14.72 -3.08 -3.61
N VAL A 124 15.22 -2.61 -2.47
CA VAL A 124 16.64 -2.65 -2.13
C VAL A 124 17.09 -4.07 -1.82
N SER A 125 16.35 -4.82 -1.00
CA SER A 125 16.69 -6.20 -0.63
C SER A 125 16.77 -7.13 -1.84
N ASN A 126 15.90 -6.93 -2.82
CA ASN A 126 15.88 -7.70 -4.07
C ASN A 126 16.86 -7.15 -5.12
N SER A 127 17.62 -6.08 -4.81
CA SER A 127 18.56 -5.43 -5.72
C SER A 127 17.94 -5.03 -7.08
N TYR A 128 16.67 -4.63 -7.06
CA TYR A 128 15.95 -4.25 -8.27
C TYR A 128 16.56 -3.02 -8.94
N SER A 129 16.56 -3.03 -10.27
CA SER A 129 16.85 -1.83 -11.05
C SER A 129 15.78 -0.76 -10.83
N ILE A 130 16.05 0.49 -11.20
CA ILE A 130 15.09 1.60 -11.03
C ILE A 130 13.75 1.27 -11.70
N ILE A 131 13.79 0.70 -12.92
CA ILE A 131 12.58 0.35 -13.68
C ILE A 131 11.80 -0.79 -12.99
N GLU A 132 12.49 -1.84 -12.57
CA GLU A 132 11.88 -2.97 -11.84
C GLU A 132 11.31 -2.50 -10.50
N GLY A 133 11.99 -1.60 -9.79
CA GLY A 133 11.51 -1.02 -8.54
C GLY A 133 10.21 -0.22 -8.72
N VAL A 134 10.09 0.56 -9.80
CA VAL A 134 8.86 1.30 -10.14
C VAL A 134 7.73 0.34 -10.50
N VAL A 135 8.00 -0.67 -11.32
CA VAL A 135 7.01 -1.69 -11.72
C VAL A 135 6.54 -2.49 -10.49
N ASN A 136 7.47 -2.89 -9.62
CA ASN A 136 7.13 -3.56 -8.36
C ASN A 136 6.27 -2.67 -7.45
N GLY A 137 6.59 -1.37 -7.35
CA GLY A 137 5.82 -0.40 -6.60
C GLY A 137 4.38 -0.26 -7.13
N PHE A 138 4.23 -0.12 -8.44
CA PHE A 138 2.93 -0.04 -9.09
C PHE A 138 2.11 -1.34 -8.91
N ALA A 139 2.75 -2.50 -9.10
CA ALA A 139 2.11 -3.80 -8.93
C ALA A 139 1.62 -4.02 -7.49
N THR A 140 2.48 -3.73 -6.51
CA THR A 140 2.14 -3.87 -5.09
C THR A 140 1.00 -2.94 -4.68
N ALA A 141 1.01 -1.69 -5.16
CA ALA A 141 -0.05 -0.73 -4.88
C ALA A 141 -1.38 -1.11 -5.54
N THR A 142 -1.35 -1.72 -6.72
CA THR A 142 -2.54 -2.28 -7.37
C THR A 142 -3.09 -3.45 -6.55
N GLY A 143 -2.25 -4.36 -6.06
CA GLY A 143 -2.64 -5.44 -5.17
C GLY A 143 -3.25 -4.94 -3.86
N PHE A 144 -2.68 -3.89 -3.26
CA PHE A 144 -3.26 -3.19 -2.10
C PHE A 144 -4.67 -2.68 -2.41
N THR A 145 -4.84 -2.02 -3.55
CA THR A 145 -6.13 -1.43 -3.96
C THR A 145 -7.19 -2.50 -4.17
N ILE A 146 -6.87 -3.62 -4.79
CA ILE A 146 -7.78 -4.76 -4.95
C ILE A 146 -8.20 -5.29 -3.58
N ALA A 147 -7.25 -5.51 -2.68
CA ALA A 147 -7.53 -6.03 -1.34
C ALA A 147 -8.45 -5.10 -0.53
N ILE A 148 -8.21 -3.77 -0.55
CA ILE A 148 -9.04 -2.83 0.22
C ILE A 148 -10.45 -2.68 -0.36
N ILE A 149 -10.63 -2.77 -1.69
CA ILE A 149 -11.94 -2.74 -2.34
C ILE A 149 -12.75 -3.99 -1.99
N ILE A 150 -12.13 -5.18 -2.04
CA ILE A 150 -12.78 -6.44 -1.65
C ILE A 150 -13.21 -6.37 -0.18
N MET A 151 -12.33 -5.88 0.70
CA MET A 151 -12.63 -5.71 2.12
C MET A 151 -13.79 -4.74 2.34
N ALA A 152 -13.82 -3.62 1.63
CA ALA A 152 -14.91 -2.65 1.71
C ALA A 152 -16.24 -3.25 1.26
N GLY A 153 -16.28 -3.99 0.15
CA GLY A 153 -17.48 -4.66 -0.33
C GLY A 153 -18.01 -5.72 0.64
N ILE A 154 -17.11 -6.48 1.29
CA ILE A 154 -17.50 -7.45 2.33
C ILE A 154 -18.08 -6.72 3.55
N ARG A 155 -17.46 -5.62 3.98
CA ARG A 155 -17.93 -4.84 5.13
C ARG A 155 -19.30 -4.20 4.89
N GLU A 156 -19.53 -3.62 3.71
CA GLU A 156 -20.84 -3.08 3.33
C GLU A 156 -21.91 -4.18 3.39
N LYS A 157 -21.60 -5.39 2.96
CA LYS A 157 -22.54 -6.52 2.99
C LYS A 157 -22.79 -7.05 4.40
N ILE A 158 -21.78 -7.06 5.26
CA ILE A 158 -21.90 -7.47 6.66
C ILE A 158 -22.74 -6.48 7.47
N GLU A 159 -22.73 -5.19 7.13
CA GLU A 159 -23.50 -4.16 7.85
C GLU A 159 -25.00 -4.42 7.83
N TYR A 160 -25.52 -5.07 6.78
CA TYR A 160 -26.93 -5.45 6.65
C TYR A 160 -27.29 -6.78 7.33
N ASN A 161 -26.33 -7.51 7.89
CA ASN A 161 -26.56 -8.78 8.55
C ASN A 161 -26.64 -8.64 10.06
N ASP A 162 -27.46 -9.50 10.70
CA ASP A 162 -27.54 -9.61 12.15
C ASP A 162 -26.28 -10.29 12.72
N VAL A 163 -25.32 -9.45 13.11
CA VAL A 163 -24.10 -9.88 13.77
C VAL A 163 -24.27 -9.77 15.28
N SER A 164 -23.86 -10.83 16.01
CA SER A 164 -23.85 -10.81 17.47
C SER A 164 -23.14 -9.57 18.03
N PRO A 165 -23.66 -8.90 19.07
CA PRO A 165 -23.09 -7.69 19.64
C PRO A 165 -21.61 -7.82 20.04
N ALA A 166 -21.18 -9.02 20.42
CA ALA A 166 -19.78 -9.31 20.79
C ALA A 166 -18.80 -9.19 19.61
N PHE A 167 -19.26 -9.41 18.37
CA PHE A 167 -18.45 -9.36 17.17
C PHE A 167 -18.61 -8.07 16.37
N LYS A 168 -19.57 -7.21 16.72
CA LYS A 168 -19.76 -5.92 16.04
C LYS A 168 -18.54 -5.02 16.17
N GLY A 169 -18.10 -4.41 15.05
CA GLY A 169 -17.01 -3.44 14.99
C GLY A 169 -15.68 -4.04 14.56
N SER A 170 -14.61 -3.78 15.32
CA SER A 170 -13.24 -4.21 14.99
C SER A 170 -13.04 -5.73 14.93
N PRO A 171 -13.68 -6.58 15.78
CA PRO A 171 -13.42 -8.02 15.76
C PRO A 171 -13.81 -8.69 14.44
N ILE A 172 -14.99 -8.37 13.89
CA ILE A 172 -15.43 -8.97 12.63
C ILE A 172 -14.56 -8.54 11.45
N VAL A 173 -14.05 -7.31 11.49
CA VAL A 173 -13.15 -6.79 10.46
C VAL A 173 -11.83 -7.56 10.45
N LEU A 174 -11.27 -7.85 11.63
CA LEU A 174 -10.03 -8.63 11.77
C LEU A 174 -10.23 -10.09 11.35
N ILE A 175 -11.35 -10.70 11.72
CA ILE A 175 -11.70 -12.06 11.28
C ILE A 175 -11.80 -12.10 9.75
N THR A 176 -12.49 -11.15 9.15
CA THR A 176 -12.63 -11.06 7.69
C THR A 176 -11.27 -10.88 7.01
N ALA A 177 -10.42 -10.01 7.55
CA ALA A 177 -9.07 -9.81 7.04
C ALA A 177 -8.22 -11.09 7.12
N GLY A 178 -8.33 -11.84 8.22
CA GLY A 178 -7.67 -13.13 8.39
C GLY A 178 -8.16 -14.18 7.39
N LEU A 179 -9.46 -14.28 7.16
CA LEU A 179 -10.03 -15.19 6.15
C LEU A 179 -9.60 -14.81 4.74
N MET A 180 -9.56 -13.51 4.41
CA MET A 180 -9.01 -13.03 3.15
C MET A 180 -7.53 -13.39 2.99
N ALA A 181 -6.73 -13.26 4.05
CA ALA A 181 -5.32 -13.63 4.02
C ALA A 181 -5.13 -15.12 3.72
N ILE A 182 -5.93 -16.00 4.34
CA ILE A 182 -5.93 -17.45 4.07
C ILE A 182 -6.31 -17.73 2.62
N ALA A 183 -7.34 -17.07 2.09
CA ALA A 183 -7.78 -17.23 0.71
C ALA A 183 -6.69 -16.81 -0.28
N PHE A 184 -6.00 -15.69 -0.03
CA PHE A 184 -4.89 -15.23 -0.87
C PHE A 184 -3.64 -16.10 -0.75
N PHE A 185 -3.42 -16.72 0.42
CA PHE A 185 -2.31 -17.66 0.60
C PHE A 185 -2.45 -18.90 -0.29
N GLY A 186 -3.68 -19.27 -0.68
CA GLY A 186 -3.94 -20.33 -1.65
C GLY A 186 -3.32 -20.07 -3.03
N PHE A 187 -3.04 -18.81 -3.38
CA PHE A 187 -2.34 -18.48 -4.64
C PHE A 187 -0.80 -18.60 -4.54
N ALA A 188 -0.25 -18.74 -3.34
CA ALA A 188 1.19 -18.79 -3.12
C ALA A 188 1.87 -20.05 -3.71
N GLY A 189 1.10 -21.07 -4.09
CA GLY A 189 1.59 -22.30 -4.72
C GLY A 189 1.54 -22.32 -6.25
N LEU A 190 1.16 -21.22 -6.91
CA LEU A 190 0.92 -21.18 -8.36
C LEU A 190 2.14 -20.75 -9.20
N ILE A 191 3.24 -20.29 -8.55
CA ILE A 191 4.49 -19.89 -9.25
C ILE A 191 5.70 -20.52 -8.57
#